data_6798aecfe851453fb9ce24c26c4c0d88
#
_entry.id   6798aecfe851453fb9ce24c26c4c0d88
#
_cell.length_a   1.000
_cell.length_b   1.000
_cell.length_c   1.000
_cell.angle_alpha   90.00
_cell.angle_beta   90.00
_cell.angle_gamma   90.00
#
_symmetry.space_group_name_H-M   'P 1'
#
loop_
_entity.id
_entity.type
_entity.pdbx_description
1 polymer ?
#
loop_
_entity_poly.entity_id
_entity_poly.type
_entity_poly.pdbx_seq_one_letter_code
_entity_poly.pdbx_strand_id
1 'polypeptide(L)'
;MSKQLLLGDEAIAQAALDAGLSGVYAYPGTPSTEITEYIQMAPITAEKNIHNRWCSNEKTAMEAALGMSFAGKRSLVCMKHVGMNVAADCFINSAITGVKGGLIVIAADDPSTVSYTHLTLPTNSRV
;
A
#
# COMPACT_ATOMS: atom_id res chain seq x y z
N MET A 1 -3.14 22.33 -15.85
CA MET A 1 -3.21 20.88 -15.54
C MET A 1 -3.55 20.11 -16.81
N SER A 2 -2.68 19.23 -17.25
CA SER A 2 -2.97 18.31 -18.36
C SER A 2 -3.92 17.20 -17.82
N LYS A 3 -4.98 16.92 -18.58
CA LYS A 3 -5.83 15.76 -18.28
C LYS A 3 -5.06 14.50 -18.68
N GLN A 4 -5.03 13.51 -17.80
CA GLN A 4 -4.43 12.20 -18.05
C GLN A 4 -5.52 11.13 -18.00
N LEU A 5 -5.43 10.14 -18.86
CA LEU A 5 -6.24 8.93 -18.79
C LEU A 5 -5.40 7.87 -18.07
N LEU A 6 -5.81 7.49 -16.88
CA LEU A 6 -5.09 6.55 -16.01
C LEU A 6 -6.01 5.41 -15.60
N LEU A 7 -5.45 4.24 -15.40
CA LEU A 7 -6.11 3.17 -14.66
C LEU A 7 -6.24 3.56 -13.18
N GLY A 8 -7.11 2.88 -12.43
CA GLY A 8 -7.34 3.20 -11.02
C GLY A 8 -6.05 3.17 -10.19
N ASP A 9 -5.24 2.14 -10.37
CA ASP A 9 -3.97 1.98 -9.67
C ASP A 9 -2.95 3.05 -10.05
N GLU A 10 -2.89 3.41 -11.33
CA GLU A 10 -2.04 4.50 -11.83
C GLU A 10 -2.48 5.86 -11.26
N ALA A 11 -3.79 6.08 -11.15
CA ALA A 11 -4.34 7.30 -10.57
C ALA A 11 -3.99 7.43 -9.07
N ILE A 12 -4.06 6.33 -8.31
CA ILE A 12 -3.64 6.27 -6.91
C ILE A 12 -2.14 6.57 -6.79
N ALA A 13 -1.33 5.94 -7.63
CA ALA A 13 0.11 6.13 -7.65
C ALA A 13 0.48 7.59 -8.00
N GLN A 14 -0.15 8.16 -9.02
CA GLN A 14 0.07 9.56 -9.41
C GLN A 14 -0.34 10.52 -8.30
N ALA A 15 -1.48 10.29 -7.66
CA ALA A 15 -1.93 11.11 -6.53
C ALA A 15 -0.95 11.07 -5.34
N ALA A 16 -0.35 9.90 -5.07
CA ALA A 16 0.67 9.77 -4.03
C ALA A 16 1.94 10.58 -4.37
N LEU A 17 2.38 10.53 -5.63
CA LEU A 17 3.51 11.33 -6.13
C LEU A 17 3.22 12.83 -6.01
N ASP A 18 2.04 13.28 -6.43
CA ASP A 18 1.62 14.68 -6.36
C ASP A 18 1.50 15.17 -4.90
N ALA A 19 1.11 14.28 -3.99
CA ALA A 19 1.07 14.56 -2.55
C ALA A 19 2.47 14.64 -1.90
N GLY A 20 3.54 14.42 -2.64
CA GLY A 20 4.90 14.50 -2.12
C GLY A 20 5.33 13.25 -1.35
N LEU A 21 5.06 12.10 -1.94
CA LEU A 21 5.51 10.79 -1.43
C LEU A 21 7.04 10.77 -1.22
N SER A 22 7.47 10.19 -0.12
CA SER A 22 8.89 9.94 0.18
C SER A 22 9.29 8.47 0.04
N GLY A 23 8.35 7.56 0.14
CA GLY A 23 8.63 6.15 -0.07
C GLY A 23 7.40 5.28 -0.25
N VAL A 24 7.55 4.21 -1.04
CA VAL A 24 6.57 3.16 -1.28
C VAL A 24 7.16 1.79 -0.99
N TYR A 25 6.38 0.97 -0.34
CA TYR A 25 6.76 -0.39 0.05
C TYR A 25 5.63 -1.35 -0.29
N ALA A 26 5.96 -2.50 -0.83
CA ALA A 26 4.96 -3.49 -1.21
C ALA A 26 5.54 -4.91 -1.20
N TYR A 27 4.66 -5.88 -1.09
CA TYR A 27 4.89 -7.25 -1.51
C TYR A 27 4.01 -7.51 -2.73
N PRO A 28 4.52 -8.10 -3.82
CA PRO A 28 3.76 -8.28 -5.05
C PRO A 28 2.47 -9.08 -4.83
N GLY A 29 1.37 -8.53 -5.30
CA GLY A 29 0.06 -9.19 -5.21
C GLY A 29 -1.00 -8.43 -6.00
N THR A 30 -1.53 -9.08 -7.06
CA THR A 30 -2.63 -8.53 -7.85
C THR A 30 -3.87 -8.36 -6.96
N PRO A 31 -4.58 -7.22 -7.02
CA PRO A 31 -4.48 -6.15 -8.02
C PRO A 31 -3.69 -4.91 -7.57
N SER A 32 -2.80 -4.97 -6.60
CA SER A 32 -2.09 -3.80 -6.05
C SER A 32 -0.68 -3.58 -6.60
N THR A 33 -0.15 -4.52 -7.36
CA THR A 33 1.24 -4.50 -7.86
C THR A 33 1.51 -3.28 -8.72
N GLU A 34 0.58 -2.92 -9.59
CA GLU A 34 0.68 -1.85 -10.57
C GLU A 34 0.89 -0.46 -9.93
N ILE A 35 0.39 -0.25 -8.72
CA ILE A 35 0.60 1.01 -7.97
C ILE A 35 2.10 1.24 -7.73
N THR A 36 2.78 0.22 -7.22
CA THR A 36 4.21 0.32 -6.91
C THR A 36 5.05 0.38 -8.19
N GLU A 37 4.71 -0.39 -9.22
CA GLU A 37 5.39 -0.38 -10.51
C GLU A 37 5.30 0.99 -11.17
N TYR A 38 4.13 1.62 -11.17
CA TYR A 38 3.96 2.97 -11.71
C TYR A 38 4.88 3.97 -11.01
N ILE A 39 4.94 3.94 -9.67
CA ILE A 39 5.81 4.83 -8.91
C ILE A 39 7.28 4.57 -9.25
N GLN A 40 7.69 3.30 -9.38
CA GLN A 40 9.07 2.96 -9.71
C GLN A 40 9.49 3.48 -11.09
N MET A 41 8.58 3.46 -12.07
CA MET A 41 8.83 3.90 -13.43
C MET A 41 8.71 5.43 -13.62
N ALA A 42 8.07 6.12 -12.69
CA ALA A 42 7.86 7.57 -12.80
C ALA A 42 9.18 8.33 -12.73
N PRO A 43 9.50 9.24 -13.69
CA PRO A 43 10.75 10.01 -13.69
C PRO A 43 11.00 10.76 -12.37
N ILE A 44 9.96 11.30 -11.78
CA ILE A 44 10.01 12.05 -10.51
C ILE A 44 10.54 11.21 -9.35
N THR A 45 10.42 9.88 -9.43
CA THR A 45 10.94 8.97 -8.40
C THR A 45 12.45 9.03 -8.31
N ALA A 46 13.13 9.06 -9.44
CA ALA A 46 14.58 9.24 -9.47
C ALA A 46 14.98 10.69 -9.13
N GLU A 47 14.28 11.67 -9.68
CA GLU A 47 14.56 13.10 -9.47
C GLU A 47 14.47 13.50 -7.99
N LYS A 48 13.49 12.98 -7.26
CA LYS A 48 13.25 13.29 -5.84
C LYS A 48 13.79 12.24 -4.87
N ASN A 49 14.52 11.24 -5.37
CA ASN A 49 15.03 10.12 -4.57
C ASN A 49 13.91 9.47 -3.72
N ILE A 50 12.75 9.21 -4.34
CA ILE A 50 11.65 8.52 -3.66
C ILE A 50 12.08 7.07 -3.43
N HIS A 51 12.15 6.67 -2.16
CA HIS A 51 12.53 5.30 -1.81
C HIS A 51 11.43 4.32 -2.21
N ASN A 52 11.79 3.26 -2.92
CA ASN A 52 10.84 2.25 -3.39
C ASN A 52 11.43 0.86 -3.20
N ARG A 53 10.65 -0.04 -2.63
CA ARG A 53 11.12 -1.40 -2.31
C ARG A 53 10.02 -2.43 -2.41
N TRP A 54 10.33 -3.50 -3.12
CA TRP A 54 9.66 -4.78 -2.93
C TRP A 54 10.21 -5.44 -1.67
N CYS A 55 9.32 -5.84 -0.78
CA CYS A 55 9.66 -6.48 0.50
C CYS A 55 9.40 -7.97 0.44
N SER A 56 9.90 -8.72 1.42
CA SER A 56 9.74 -10.18 1.48
C SER A 56 8.34 -10.64 1.87
N ASN A 57 7.56 -9.77 2.50
CA ASN A 57 6.15 -9.97 2.85
C ASN A 57 5.49 -8.62 3.22
N GLU A 58 4.18 -8.64 3.43
CA GLU A 58 3.40 -7.44 3.74
C GLU A 58 3.72 -6.85 5.11
N LYS A 59 4.11 -7.70 6.08
CA LYS A 59 4.51 -7.22 7.41
C LYS A 59 5.76 -6.35 7.30
N THR A 60 6.80 -6.82 6.62
CA THR A 60 8.03 -6.03 6.43
C THR A 60 7.80 -4.77 5.61
N ALA A 61 6.89 -4.81 4.63
CA ALA A 61 6.49 -3.62 3.87
C ALA A 61 5.80 -2.58 4.78
N MET A 62 4.87 -3.02 5.62
CA MET A 62 4.17 -2.15 6.57
C MET A 62 5.12 -1.56 7.61
N GLU A 63 6.05 -2.36 8.15
CA GLU A 63 7.06 -1.90 9.12
C GLU A 63 7.99 -0.85 8.51
N ALA A 64 8.43 -1.04 7.26
CA ALA A 64 9.26 -0.08 6.55
C ALA A 64 8.53 1.25 6.32
N ALA A 65 7.27 1.18 5.89
CA ALA A 65 6.43 2.36 5.70
C ALA A 65 6.17 3.12 7.02
N LEU A 66 5.91 2.38 8.10
CA LEU A 66 5.72 2.94 9.43
C LEU A 66 7.01 3.61 9.95
N GLY A 67 8.15 2.96 9.76
CA GLY A 67 9.46 3.54 10.11
C GLY A 67 9.74 4.85 9.39
N MET A 68 9.41 4.92 8.10
CA MET A 68 9.51 6.16 7.33
C MET A 68 8.58 7.26 7.87
N SER A 69 7.36 6.88 8.27
CA SER A 69 6.42 7.80 8.91
C SER A 69 6.95 8.33 10.25
N PHE A 70 7.57 7.48 11.07
CA PHE A 70 8.21 7.92 12.31
C PHE A 70 9.31 8.96 12.07
N ALA A 71 10.01 8.87 10.94
CA ALA A 71 10.97 9.89 10.51
C ALA A 71 10.33 11.18 10.00
N GLY A 72 9.01 11.30 10.05
CA GLY A 72 8.27 12.48 9.60
C GLY A 72 8.08 12.58 8.09
N LYS A 73 8.29 11.48 7.35
CA LYS A 73 8.16 11.41 5.90
C LYS A 73 6.82 10.79 5.50
N ARG A 74 6.37 11.08 4.28
CA ARG A 74 5.15 10.48 3.72
C ARG A 74 5.46 9.14 3.09
N SER A 75 4.72 8.11 3.49
CA SER A 75 4.92 6.75 3.00
C SER A 75 3.61 6.11 2.55
N LEU A 76 3.76 5.19 1.60
CA LEU A 76 2.70 4.38 1.04
C LEU A 76 3.08 2.92 1.18
N VAL A 77 2.15 2.09 1.61
CA VAL A 77 2.29 0.64 1.54
C VAL A 77 1.12 0.05 0.77
N CYS A 78 1.42 -0.84 -0.16
CA CYS A 78 0.45 -1.46 -1.04
C CYS A 78 0.46 -2.97 -0.84
N MET A 79 -0.73 -3.55 -0.76
CA MET A 79 -0.90 -4.99 -0.63
C MET A 79 -2.25 -5.46 -1.14
N LYS A 80 -2.34 -6.73 -1.48
CA LYS A 80 -3.62 -7.40 -1.71
C LYS A 80 -4.38 -7.49 -0.37
N HIS A 81 -5.71 -7.56 -0.41
CA HIS A 81 -6.55 -7.61 0.80
C HIS A 81 -6.13 -8.71 1.79
N VAL A 82 -5.75 -9.91 1.31
CA VAL A 82 -5.27 -10.99 2.17
C VAL A 82 -3.95 -10.66 2.87
N GLY A 83 -3.16 -9.76 2.30
CA GLY A 83 -1.92 -9.26 2.89
C GLY A 83 -2.14 -8.47 4.17
N MET A 84 -3.33 -7.90 4.38
CA MET A 84 -3.69 -7.25 5.64
C MET A 84 -3.62 -8.19 6.84
N ASN A 85 -3.91 -9.48 6.65
CA ASN A 85 -3.76 -10.47 7.72
C ASN A 85 -2.30 -10.66 8.11
N VAL A 86 -1.38 -10.62 7.14
CA VAL A 86 0.06 -10.71 7.37
C VAL A 86 0.60 -9.44 8.04
N ALA A 87 0.08 -8.29 7.65
CA ALA A 87 0.48 -6.98 8.19
C ALA A 87 -0.28 -6.56 9.46
N ALA A 88 -1.24 -7.36 9.92
CA ALA A 88 -2.19 -6.98 10.98
C ALA A 88 -1.50 -6.52 12.27
N ASP A 89 -0.47 -7.21 12.71
CA ASP A 89 0.29 -6.84 13.91
C ASP A 89 0.84 -5.41 13.81
N CYS A 90 1.58 -5.12 12.76
CA CYS A 90 2.16 -3.80 12.54
C CYS A 90 1.06 -2.74 12.30
N PHE A 91 0.00 -3.07 11.58
CA PHE A 91 -1.11 -2.18 11.31
C PHE A 91 -1.84 -1.76 12.60
N ILE A 92 -2.18 -2.72 13.47
CA ILE A 92 -2.85 -2.45 14.75
C ILE A 92 -1.93 -1.66 15.67
N ASN A 93 -0.64 -2.05 15.76
CA ASN A 93 0.33 -1.33 16.57
C ASN A 93 0.55 0.10 16.09
N SER A 94 0.45 0.38 14.79
CA SER A 94 0.55 1.74 14.26
C SER A 94 -0.54 2.68 14.79
N ALA A 95 -1.72 2.16 15.09
CA ALA A 95 -2.80 2.92 15.72
C ALA A 95 -2.50 3.26 17.19
N ILE A 96 -1.76 2.37 17.87
CA ILE A 96 -1.36 2.55 19.28
C ILE A 96 -0.18 3.51 19.40
N THR A 97 0.84 3.32 18.58
CA THR A 97 2.07 4.14 18.60
C THR A 97 1.88 5.49 17.93
N GLY A 98 0.89 5.61 17.07
CA GLY A 98 0.68 6.76 16.21
C GLY A 98 1.64 6.82 15.05
N VAL A 99 1.51 7.87 14.27
CA VAL A 99 2.37 8.19 13.11
C VAL A 99 2.77 9.66 13.19
N LYS A 100 3.91 9.99 12.63
CA LYS A 100 4.41 11.38 12.61
C LYS A 100 4.29 12.01 11.22
N GLY A 101 4.72 11.31 10.19
CA GLY A 101 4.47 11.64 8.79
C GLY A 101 3.22 10.93 8.28
N GLY A 102 2.72 11.33 7.13
CA GLY A 102 1.57 10.66 6.51
C GLY A 102 1.91 9.21 6.16
N LEU A 103 1.04 8.30 6.56
CA LEU A 103 1.11 6.88 6.21
C LEU A 103 -0.23 6.48 5.57
N ILE A 104 -0.17 5.96 4.35
CA ILE A 104 -1.32 5.43 3.65
C ILE A 104 -1.13 3.93 3.42
N VAL A 105 -2.16 3.17 3.74
CA VAL A 105 -2.21 1.72 3.48
C VAL A 105 -3.26 1.47 2.40
N ILE A 106 -2.84 0.89 1.30
CA ILE A 106 -3.73 0.45 0.21
C ILE A 106 -3.86 -1.07 0.30
N ALA A 107 -5.06 -1.52 0.60
CA ALA A 107 -5.42 -2.93 0.54
C ALA A 107 -6.36 -3.13 -0.65
N ALA A 108 -5.81 -3.63 -1.75
CA ALA A 108 -6.58 -3.82 -2.98
C ALA A 108 -7.40 -5.11 -2.89
N ASP A 109 -8.71 -4.97 -3.01
CA ASP A 109 -9.63 -6.09 -2.91
C ASP A 109 -9.74 -6.88 -4.22
N ASP A 110 -9.90 -8.19 -4.08
CA ASP A 110 -10.14 -9.10 -5.19
C ASP A 110 -11.34 -9.99 -4.85
N PRO A 111 -12.56 -9.52 -5.10
CA PRO A 111 -13.78 -10.20 -4.68
C PRO A 111 -14.01 -11.54 -5.37
N SER A 112 -13.29 -11.83 -6.46
CA SER A 112 -13.35 -13.12 -7.15
C SER A 112 -12.45 -14.21 -6.57
N THR A 113 -11.64 -13.90 -5.57
CA THR A 113 -10.75 -14.87 -4.93
C THR A 113 -11.55 -15.86 -4.09
N VAL A 114 -11.69 -17.07 -4.57
CA VAL A 114 -12.52 -18.14 -3.97
C VAL A 114 -12.13 -18.44 -2.53
N SER A 115 -10.84 -18.51 -2.22
CA SER A 115 -10.35 -18.79 -0.86
C SER A 115 -10.79 -17.77 0.16
N TYR A 116 -10.90 -16.50 -0.21
CA TYR A 116 -11.35 -15.45 0.67
C TYR A 116 -12.87 -15.48 0.87
N THR A 117 -13.63 -15.72 -0.19
CA THR A 117 -15.08 -15.84 -0.13
C THR A 117 -15.51 -16.96 0.82
N HIS A 118 -14.82 -18.09 0.81
CA HIS A 118 -15.09 -19.21 1.72
C HIS A 118 -14.83 -18.91 3.19
N LEU A 119 -13.91 -18.01 3.49
CA LEU A 119 -13.62 -17.60 4.88
C LEU A 119 -14.70 -16.65 5.44
N THR A 120 -15.36 -15.87 4.60
CA THR A 120 -16.32 -14.86 5.04
C THR A 120 -17.75 -15.37 5.12
N LEU A 121 -18.16 -16.29 4.24
CA LEU A 121 -19.54 -16.81 4.19
C LEU A 121 -20.03 -17.47 5.49
N PRO A 122 -19.23 -18.27 6.21
CA PRO A 122 -19.67 -18.87 7.46
C PRO A 122 -19.99 -17.88 8.58
N THR A 123 -19.37 -16.72 8.58
CA THR A 123 -19.63 -15.69 9.60
C THR A 123 -20.90 -14.91 9.35
N ASN A 124 -21.32 -14.79 8.10
CA ASN A 124 -22.54 -14.09 7.73
C ASN A 124 -23.82 -14.93 7.83
N SER A 125 -23.69 -16.25 7.91
CA SER A 125 -24.84 -17.17 7.99
C SER A 125 -25.43 -17.33 9.41
N ARG A 126 -24.93 -16.59 10.39
CA ARG A 126 -25.35 -16.67 11.80
C ARG A 126 -26.01 -15.39 12.31
N VAL A 127 -26.37 -14.50 11.43
CA VAL A 127 -27.10 -13.28 11.79
C VAL A 127 -28.55 -13.44 11.42
#